data_b53f2172431f3c9ed93f2ecb0d210715
#
_entry.id   b53f2172431f3c9ed93f2ecb0d210715
#
_cell.length_a   1.000
_cell.length_b   1.000
_cell.length_c   1.000
_cell.angle_alpha   90.00
_cell.angle_beta   90.00
_cell.angle_gamma   90.00
#
_symmetry.space_group_name_H-M   'P 1'
#
loop_
_entity.id
_entity.type
_entity.pdbx_description
1 polymer ?
#
loop_
_entity_poly.entity_id
_entity_poly.type
_entity_poly.pdbx_seq_one_letter_code
_entity_poly.pdbx_strand_id
1 'polypeptide(L)'
;KVFKKEKIEVQEFNQLLKIDLSDITTNNKFIDNLNNFGSQNYKGELDKIGSYKFSKLEELNQINFKPLFLENDIVFFDKKGSILKYDKNQKVIWKKNHYTKGEKKLYPKLNFISHEESILISDSIAKYYSINSNNGELNWSKNNTYPFNSEIKIYKNKFFVIDYKNTLRCYKI
;
A
#
# COMPACT_ATOMS: atom_id res chain seq x y z
N LYS A 1 -39.56 -32.61 -25.49
CA LYS A 1 -38.30 -32.45 -24.69
C LYS A 1 -38.73 -31.95 -23.32
N VAL A 2 -38.64 -32.81 -22.34
CA VAL A 2 -39.02 -32.50 -20.95
C VAL A 2 -37.80 -31.97 -20.24
N PHE A 3 -37.83 -30.69 -19.86
CA PHE A 3 -36.84 -30.16 -18.95
C PHE A 3 -37.09 -30.78 -17.56
N LYS A 4 -36.19 -31.63 -17.09
CA LYS A 4 -36.19 -32.06 -15.70
C LYS A 4 -35.83 -30.83 -14.85
N LYS A 5 -36.74 -30.42 -13.97
CA LYS A 5 -36.41 -29.50 -12.88
C LYS A 5 -35.44 -30.21 -11.96
N GLU A 6 -34.19 -29.76 -11.93
CA GLU A 6 -33.26 -30.14 -10.86
C GLU A 6 -33.84 -29.57 -9.55
N LYS A 7 -34.03 -30.44 -8.59
CA LYS A 7 -34.32 -30.05 -7.21
C LYS A 7 -33.05 -29.38 -6.70
N ILE A 8 -33.07 -28.08 -6.53
CA ILE A 8 -32.05 -27.38 -5.75
C ILE A 8 -32.25 -27.80 -4.31
N GLU A 9 -31.35 -28.64 -3.78
CA GLU A 9 -31.28 -28.89 -2.35
C GLU A 9 -30.84 -27.59 -1.68
N VAL A 10 -31.77 -26.93 -1.02
CA VAL A 10 -31.45 -25.81 -0.15
C VAL A 10 -30.73 -26.44 1.05
N GLN A 11 -29.41 -26.24 1.13
CA GLN A 11 -28.67 -26.56 2.35
C GLN A 11 -29.23 -25.66 3.46
N GLU A 12 -29.98 -26.25 4.36
CA GLU A 12 -30.44 -25.53 5.53
C GLU A 12 -29.27 -25.12 6.38
N PHE A 13 -29.22 -23.83 6.74
CA PHE A 13 -28.23 -23.28 7.64
C PHE A 13 -28.29 -24.05 8.98
N ASN A 14 -27.18 -24.58 9.42
CA ASN A 14 -27.12 -25.29 10.69
C ASN A 14 -27.42 -24.34 11.86
N GLN A 15 -28.68 -24.36 12.33
CA GLN A 15 -29.13 -23.50 13.44
C GLN A 15 -28.44 -23.78 14.79
N LEU A 16 -27.74 -24.91 14.89
CA LEU A 16 -27.00 -25.29 16.10
C LEU A 16 -25.53 -24.82 16.07
N LEU A 17 -25.11 -24.21 14.95
CA LEU A 17 -23.74 -23.68 14.83
C LEU A 17 -23.63 -22.40 15.68
N LYS A 18 -23.07 -22.54 16.86
CA LYS A 18 -22.66 -21.38 17.66
C LYS A 18 -21.30 -20.90 17.15
N ILE A 19 -21.28 -19.71 16.54
CA ILE A 19 -20.03 -19.04 16.20
C ILE A 19 -19.57 -18.32 17.46
N ASP A 20 -18.49 -18.81 18.08
CA ASP A 20 -17.84 -18.13 19.20
C ASP A 20 -16.75 -17.21 18.63
N LEU A 21 -16.95 -15.90 18.77
CA LEU A 21 -16.01 -14.89 18.34
C LEU A 21 -15.07 -14.41 19.47
N SER A 22 -15.14 -15.06 20.65
CA SER A 22 -14.35 -14.64 21.82
C SER A 22 -12.84 -14.73 21.60
N ASP A 23 -12.39 -15.62 20.74
CA ASP A 23 -10.97 -15.86 20.46
C ASP A 23 -10.42 -15.07 19.24
N ILE A 24 -11.21 -14.15 18.69
CA ILE A 24 -10.70 -13.27 17.64
C ILE A 24 -9.71 -12.30 18.28
N THR A 25 -8.45 -12.68 18.29
CA THR A 25 -7.37 -11.77 18.65
C THR A 25 -7.19 -10.74 17.56
N THR A 26 -7.33 -9.47 17.93
CA THR A 26 -6.94 -8.36 17.06
C THR A 26 -5.41 -8.37 16.94
N ASN A 27 -4.89 -8.99 15.91
CA ASN A 27 -3.50 -8.76 15.53
C ASN A 27 -3.42 -7.33 14.99
N ASN A 28 -2.90 -6.41 15.77
CA ASN A 28 -2.63 -5.02 15.37
C ASN A 28 -1.55 -4.89 14.29
N LYS A 29 -1.04 -5.99 13.78
CA LYS A 29 -0.17 -5.98 12.62
C LYS A 29 -1.04 -5.80 11.39
N PHE A 30 -0.90 -4.64 10.76
CA PHE A 30 -1.36 -4.42 9.40
C PHE A 30 -0.70 -5.47 8.53
N ILE A 31 -1.40 -6.54 8.24
CA ILE A 31 -0.92 -7.56 7.31
C ILE A 31 -1.13 -6.93 5.94
N ASP A 32 -0.07 -6.35 5.41
CA ASP A 32 0.00 -5.88 4.05
C ASP A 32 -0.49 -7.03 3.16
N ASN A 33 -1.61 -6.85 2.50
CA ASN A 33 -2.31 -7.68 1.51
C ASN A 33 -1.68 -9.04 1.11
N LEU A 34 -1.05 -9.73 2.04
CA LEU A 34 -0.49 -11.07 1.82
C LEU A 34 -1.59 -12.09 1.56
N ASN A 35 -2.82 -11.79 1.95
CA ASN A 35 -4.00 -12.57 1.63
C ASN A 35 -4.79 -11.83 0.56
N ASN A 36 -5.07 -12.50 -0.54
CA ASN A 36 -5.90 -12.01 -1.64
C ASN A 36 -7.30 -11.49 -1.21
N PHE A 37 -7.66 -11.64 0.02
CA PHE A 37 -8.98 -11.31 0.55
C PHE A 37 -8.99 -10.08 1.45
N GLY A 38 -7.85 -9.50 1.80
CA GLY A 38 -7.79 -8.28 2.61
C GLY A 38 -8.58 -8.34 3.92
N SER A 39 -8.95 -9.55 4.37
CA SER A 39 -9.71 -9.73 5.60
C SER A 39 -8.82 -9.42 6.79
N GLN A 40 -9.21 -8.41 7.54
CA GLN A 40 -8.62 -8.13 8.84
C GLN A 40 -9.50 -8.78 9.90
N ASN A 41 -8.87 -9.42 10.87
CA ASN A 41 -9.57 -9.83 12.08
C ASN A 41 -9.97 -8.59 12.85
N TYR A 42 -11.25 -8.26 12.79
CA TYR A 42 -11.81 -7.10 13.45
C TYR A 42 -12.84 -7.51 14.50
N LYS A 43 -12.69 -6.99 15.71
CA LYS A 43 -13.63 -7.19 16.79
C LYS A 43 -13.96 -5.83 17.43
N GLY A 44 -15.19 -5.40 17.31
CA GLY A 44 -15.69 -4.20 17.97
C GLY A 44 -16.28 -3.16 17.01
N GLU A 45 -16.54 -1.97 17.54
CA GLU A 45 -17.09 -0.83 16.83
C GLU A 45 -15.97 -0.01 16.15
N LEU A 46 -16.30 0.63 15.02
CA LEU A 46 -15.37 1.49 14.29
C LEU A 46 -15.51 2.93 14.77
N ASP A 47 -14.53 3.42 15.51
CA ASP A 47 -14.44 4.82 15.90
C ASP A 47 -13.46 5.57 15.00
N LYS A 48 -13.89 6.73 14.50
CA LYS A 48 -13.02 7.61 13.75
C LYS A 48 -12.07 8.33 14.70
N ILE A 49 -10.81 7.90 14.74
CA ILE A 49 -9.76 8.52 15.56
C ILE A 49 -9.02 9.68 14.88
N GLY A 50 -9.14 9.82 13.55
CA GLY A 50 -8.45 10.89 12.86
C GLY A 50 -8.72 10.98 11.37
N SER A 51 -8.19 12.03 10.75
CA SER A 51 -8.17 12.21 9.31
C SER A 51 -6.90 12.93 8.87
N TYR A 52 -6.32 12.46 7.77
CA TYR A 52 -5.07 12.99 7.21
C TYR A 52 -5.36 13.63 5.86
N LYS A 53 -5.02 14.92 5.71
CA LYS A 53 -5.24 15.65 4.45
C LYS A 53 -3.89 15.89 3.78
N PHE A 54 -3.70 15.34 2.59
CA PHE A 54 -2.41 15.42 1.89
C PHE A 54 -2.51 15.98 0.47
N SER A 55 -3.66 15.88 -0.21
CA SER A 55 -3.85 16.39 -1.57
C SER A 55 -5.33 16.64 -1.88
N LYS A 56 -5.60 17.54 -2.85
CA LYS A 56 -6.90 17.61 -3.50
C LYS A 56 -6.91 16.64 -4.67
N LEU A 57 -7.93 15.80 -4.76
CA LEU A 57 -8.23 15.01 -5.95
C LEU A 57 -8.97 15.91 -6.93
N GLU A 58 -8.42 16.06 -8.13
CA GLU A 58 -9.07 16.82 -9.22
C GLU A 58 -9.92 15.88 -10.09
N GLU A 59 -9.56 14.59 -10.14
CA GLU A 59 -10.29 13.55 -10.88
C GLU A 59 -10.40 12.28 -10.07
N LEU A 60 -11.58 11.68 -10.02
CA LEU A 60 -11.89 10.48 -9.20
C LEU A 60 -11.12 9.22 -9.63
N ASN A 61 -10.59 9.20 -10.85
CA ASN A 61 -9.96 8.00 -11.42
C ASN A 61 -8.45 7.89 -11.17
N GLN A 62 -7.85 8.85 -10.45
CA GLN A 62 -6.41 9.00 -10.60
C GLN A 62 -5.56 8.22 -9.62
N ILE A 63 -6.03 7.87 -8.43
CA ILE A 63 -5.01 7.47 -7.47
C ILE A 63 -5.54 6.44 -6.48
N ASN A 64 -4.97 5.27 -6.58
CA ASN A 64 -5.00 4.30 -5.51
C ASN A 64 -3.83 4.63 -4.57
N PHE A 65 -4.06 5.56 -3.65
CA PHE A 65 -3.06 5.88 -2.63
C PHE A 65 -3.01 4.76 -1.61
N LYS A 66 -1.90 4.04 -1.59
CA LYS A 66 -1.64 3.06 -0.54
C LYS A 66 -0.74 3.71 0.50
N PRO A 67 -1.23 3.94 1.73
CA PRO A 67 -0.38 4.41 2.79
C PRO A 67 0.60 3.33 3.22
N LEU A 68 1.79 3.73 3.63
CA LEU A 68 2.72 2.86 4.32
C LEU A 68 2.58 3.09 5.82
N PHE A 69 2.29 2.04 6.57
CA PHE A 69 2.23 2.09 8.02
C PHE A 69 3.58 1.68 8.59
N LEU A 70 4.14 2.54 9.39
CA LEU A 70 5.27 2.28 10.28
C LEU A 70 4.72 2.09 11.69
N GLU A 71 5.52 1.66 12.66
CA GLU A 71 5.00 1.33 14.00
C GLU A 71 4.09 2.40 14.61
N ASN A 72 4.49 3.67 14.53
CA ASN A 72 3.74 4.79 15.11
C ASN A 72 3.39 5.87 14.08
N ASP A 73 3.79 5.72 12.85
CA ASP A 73 3.75 6.76 11.83
C ASP A 73 3.08 6.26 10.56
N ILE A 74 2.57 7.19 9.77
CA ILE A 74 1.94 6.90 8.48
C ILE A 74 2.64 7.71 7.41
N VAL A 75 3.00 7.07 6.30
CA VAL A 75 3.61 7.70 5.15
C VAL A 75 2.65 7.69 3.97
N PHE A 76 2.46 8.87 3.38
CA PHE A 76 1.64 9.08 2.18
C PHE A 76 2.43 9.81 1.10
N PHE A 77 1.84 9.93 -0.07
CA PHE A 77 2.34 10.82 -1.12
C PHE A 77 1.23 11.69 -1.71
N ASP A 78 1.58 12.88 -2.17
CA ASP A 78 0.66 13.76 -2.88
C ASP A 78 0.71 13.55 -4.41
N LYS A 79 -0.20 14.17 -5.16
CA LYS A 79 -0.29 14.05 -6.63
C LYS A 79 0.99 14.47 -7.38
N LYS A 80 1.89 15.21 -6.75
CA LYS A 80 3.17 15.65 -7.33
C LYS A 80 4.34 14.79 -6.87
N GLY A 81 4.05 13.68 -6.17
CA GLY A 81 5.06 12.78 -5.65
C GLY A 81 5.80 13.30 -4.42
N SER A 82 5.26 14.32 -3.71
CA SER A 82 5.81 14.66 -2.40
C SER A 82 5.42 13.59 -1.41
N ILE A 83 6.38 13.12 -0.63
CA ILE A 83 6.18 12.13 0.42
C ILE A 83 6.01 12.88 1.74
N LEU A 84 5.01 12.47 2.51
CA LEU A 84 4.66 13.07 3.80
C LEU A 84 4.64 11.97 4.85
N LYS A 85 5.29 12.20 5.97
CA LYS A 85 5.24 11.34 7.14
C LYS A 85 4.49 12.05 8.26
N TYR A 86 3.53 11.36 8.85
CA TYR A 86 2.71 11.85 9.95
C TYR A 86 2.93 10.98 11.17
N ASP A 87 2.89 11.61 12.33
CA ASP A 87 2.83 10.94 13.61
C ASP A 87 1.40 10.45 13.95
N LYS A 88 1.26 9.73 15.05
CA LYS A 88 -0.03 9.28 15.60
C LYS A 88 -1.01 10.43 15.94
N ASN A 89 -0.50 11.64 16.16
CA ASN A 89 -1.29 12.83 16.45
C ASN A 89 -1.65 13.63 15.18
N GLN A 90 -1.44 13.04 13.99
CA GLN A 90 -1.74 13.66 12.68
C GLN A 90 -0.88 14.89 12.36
N LYS A 91 0.25 15.07 13.04
CA LYS A 91 1.21 16.13 12.75
C LYS A 91 2.21 15.64 11.71
N VAL A 92 2.53 16.52 10.76
CA VAL A 92 3.58 16.23 9.77
C VAL A 92 4.94 16.23 10.45
N ILE A 93 5.62 15.09 10.42
CA ILE A 93 7.00 14.95 10.90
C ILE A 93 7.95 15.54 9.86
N TRP A 94 7.79 15.11 8.60
CA TRP A 94 8.53 15.67 7.47
C TRP A 94 7.73 15.57 6.17
N LYS A 95 8.10 16.44 5.22
CA LYS A 95 7.63 16.42 3.83
C LYS A 95 8.80 16.63 2.90
N LYS A 96 9.01 15.71 1.97
CA LYS A 96 10.11 15.73 0.99
C LYS A 96 9.58 15.45 -0.41
N ASN A 97 10.25 16.00 -1.41
CA ASN A 97 9.93 15.73 -2.81
C ASN A 97 11.24 15.55 -3.60
N HIS A 98 11.42 14.37 -4.16
CA HIS A 98 12.63 13.95 -4.86
C HIS A 98 12.50 14.01 -6.39
N TYR A 99 11.51 14.78 -6.88
CA TYR A 99 11.23 14.96 -8.31
C TYR A 99 11.60 16.36 -8.77
N THR A 100 12.11 16.44 -9.99
CA THR A 100 12.32 17.69 -10.71
C THR A 100 11.00 18.37 -11.08
N LYS A 101 11.05 19.62 -11.52
CA LYS A 101 9.83 20.34 -11.97
C LYS A 101 9.14 19.63 -13.14
N GLY A 102 9.89 18.99 -14.02
CA GLY A 102 9.35 18.21 -15.15
C GLY A 102 8.65 16.94 -14.70
N GLU A 103 9.32 16.15 -13.85
CA GLU A 103 8.77 14.90 -13.32
C GLU A 103 7.46 15.11 -12.52
N LYS A 104 7.37 16.19 -11.75
CA LYS A 104 6.15 16.54 -11.00
C LYS A 104 4.92 16.75 -11.87
N LYS A 105 5.10 17.17 -13.13
CA LYS A 105 4.00 17.34 -14.09
C LYS A 105 3.47 16.02 -14.63
N LEU A 106 4.21 14.94 -14.45
CA LEU A 106 3.82 13.58 -14.87
C LEU A 106 2.97 12.87 -13.79
N TYR A 107 2.74 13.52 -12.65
CA TYR A 107 1.95 12.98 -11.55
C TYR A 107 2.35 11.56 -11.14
N PRO A 108 3.59 11.36 -10.67
CA PRO A 108 4.11 10.03 -10.37
C PRO A 108 3.26 9.33 -9.30
N LYS A 109 2.90 8.08 -9.57
CA LYS A 109 2.25 7.18 -8.61
C LYS A 109 3.32 6.35 -7.93
N LEU A 110 3.33 6.36 -6.61
CA LEU A 110 4.38 5.75 -5.81
C LEU A 110 3.89 4.46 -5.14
N ASN A 111 4.73 3.45 -5.18
CA ASN A 111 4.60 2.25 -4.35
C ASN A 111 5.70 2.28 -3.30
N PHE A 112 5.33 2.00 -2.06
CA PHE A 112 6.23 2.03 -0.90
C PHE A 112 6.41 0.65 -0.30
N ILE A 113 7.60 0.40 0.23
CA ILE A 113 7.84 -0.67 1.17
C ILE A 113 8.91 -0.23 2.18
N SER A 114 8.72 -0.56 3.45
CA SER A 114 9.73 -0.32 4.49
C SER A 114 10.74 -1.46 4.53
N HIS A 115 11.98 -1.11 4.74
CA HIS A 115 13.07 -2.06 4.99
C HIS A 115 14.07 -1.41 5.94
N GLU A 116 14.15 -1.95 7.14
CA GLU A 116 14.98 -1.38 8.22
C GLU A 116 14.67 0.11 8.45
N GLU A 117 15.67 0.98 8.42
CA GLU A 117 15.53 2.43 8.54
C GLU A 117 15.25 3.14 7.20
N SER A 118 14.93 2.40 6.15
CA SER A 118 14.72 2.93 4.82
C SER A 118 13.30 2.68 4.31
N ILE A 119 12.86 3.55 3.43
CA ILE A 119 11.67 3.35 2.60
C ILE A 119 12.15 3.22 1.16
N LEU A 120 11.86 2.09 0.55
CA LEU A 120 12.07 1.86 -0.89
C LEU A 120 10.85 2.30 -1.66
N ILE A 121 11.07 3.00 -2.75
CA ILE A 121 10.03 3.58 -3.59
C ILE A 121 10.26 3.16 -5.05
N SER A 122 9.21 2.73 -5.72
CA SER A 122 9.13 2.61 -7.18
C SER A 122 7.96 3.42 -7.69
N ASP A 123 8.06 3.96 -8.89
CA ASP A 123 7.03 4.82 -9.41
C ASP A 123 6.58 4.52 -10.86
N SER A 124 5.52 5.18 -11.27
CA SER A 124 4.94 5.08 -12.60
C SER A 124 5.68 5.86 -13.69
N ILE A 125 6.79 6.53 -13.38
CA ILE A 125 7.63 7.27 -14.35
C ILE A 125 9.02 6.68 -14.49
N ALA A 126 9.21 5.41 -14.11
CA ALA A 126 10.44 4.63 -14.21
C ALA A 126 11.53 4.97 -13.21
N LYS A 127 11.23 5.73 -12.15
CA LYS A 127 12.19 6.04 -11.10
C LYS A 127 12.02 5.11 -9.91
N TYR A 128 13.12 4.69 -9.32
CA TYR A 128 13.14 3.96 -8.06
C TYR A 128 14.25 4.48 -7.18
N TYR A 129 13.98 4.56 -5.88
CA TYR A 129 14.88 5.20 -4.96
C TYR A 129 14.62 4.76 -3.52
N SER A 130 15.58 5.03 -2.66
CA SER A 130 15.47 4.81 -1.22
C SER A 130 15.62 6.13 -0.49
N ILE A 131 14.82 6.30 0.54
CA ILE A 131 14.91 7.42 1.48
C ILE A 131 15.09 6.90 2.90
N ASN A 132 15.68 7.69 3.75
CA ASN A 132 15.73 7.43 5.18
C ASN A 132 14.33 7.64 5.79
N SER A 133 13.83 6.67 6.54
CA SER A 133 12.48 6.71 7.12
C SER A 133 12.30 7.77 8.21
N ASN A 134 13.40 8.20 8.87
CA ASN A 134 13.34 9.14 9.98
C ASN A 134 13.25 10.60 9.52
N ASN A 135 13.98 10.98 8.46
CA ASN A 135 14.10 12.36 8.02
C ASN A 135 13.66 12.61 6.56
N GLY A 136 13.36 11.54 5.81
CA GLY A 136 12.95 11.61 4.41
C GLY A 136 14.07 11.99 3.42
N GLU A 137 15.34 12.00 3.85
CA GLU A 137 16.46 12.31 2.96
C GLU A 137 16.74 11.16 1.98
N LEU A 138 17.21 11.52 0.81
CA LEU A 138 17.49 10.57 -0.27
C LEU A 138 18.76 9.78 0.04
N ASN A 139 18.65 8.46 0.13
CA ASN A 139 19.82 7.58 0.23
C ASN A 139 20.45 7.35 -1.15
N TRP A 140 19.63 7.00 -2.12
CA TRP A 140 20.01 6.83 -3.52
C TRP A 140 18.80 6.90 -4.44
N SER A 141 19.03 7.19 -5.73
CA SER A 141 18.01 7.22 -6.77
C SER A 141 18.55 6.65 -8.08
N LYS A 142 17.72 5.89 -8.78
CA LYS A 142 18.03 5.31 -10.09
C LYS A 142 16.79 5.36 -10.98
N ASN A 143 17.02 5.23 -12.29
CA ASN A 143 15.97 5.14 -13.28
C ASN A 143 16.00 3.76 -13.95
N ASN A 144 14.83 3.22 -14.24
CA ASN A 144 14.65 2.08 -15.13
C ASN A 144 14.34 2.58 -16.55
N THR A 145 14.40 1.70 -17.54
CA THR A 145 14.00 2.03 -18.90
C THR A 145 12.49 2.17 -19.05
N TYR A 146 11.73 1.38 -18.28
CA TYR A 146 10.28 1.34 -18.32
C TYR A 146 9.69 1.62 -16.95
N PRO A 147 8.52 2.30 -16.88
CA PRO A 147 7.79 2.51 -15.63
C PRO A 147 7.49 1.20 -14.90
N PHE A 148 7.31 1.30 -13.60
CA PHE A 148 6.89 0.15 -12.79
C PHE A 148 5.37 0.07 -12.69
N ASN A 149 4.85 -1.15 -12.66
CA ASN A 149 3.42 -1.40 -12.63
C ASN A 149 2.98 -2.38 -11.52
N SER A 150 3.87 -2.77 -10.65
CA SER A 150 3.57 -3.61 -9.51
C SER A 150 4.02 -2.98 -8.19
N GLU A 151 3.50 -3.51 -7.10
CA GLU A 151 4.06 -3.28 -5.77
C GLU A 151 5.49 -3.85 -5.69
N ILE A 152 6.27 -3.28 -4.76
CA ILE A 152 7.59 -3.80 -4.43
C ILE A 152 7.39 -4.97 -3.45
N LYS A 153 8.13 -6.05 -3.65
CA LYS A 153 8.23 -7.15 -2.69
C LYS A 153 9.69 -7.32 -2.27
N ILE A 154 9.91 -7.58 -0.99
CA ILE A 154 11.25 -7.83 -0.44
C ILE A 154 11.35 -9.30 -0.07
N TYR A 155 12.45 -9.91 -0.46
CA TYR A 155 12.83 -11.24 0.00
C TYR A 155 14.34 -11.30 0.23
N LYS A 156 14.74 -11.65 1.44
CA LYS A 156 16.12 -11.55 1.91
C LYS A 156 16.64 -10.12 1.65
N ASN A 157 17.83 -9.95 1.15
CA ASN A 157 18.41 -8.64 0.88
C ASN A 157 18.21 -8.19 -0.59
N LYS A 158 17.01 -8.44 -1.15
CA LYS A 158 16.65 -8.11 -2.52
C LYS A 158 15.23 -7.58 -2.58
N PHE A 159 14.98 -6.65 -3.48
CA PHE A 159 13.63 -6.25 -3.82
C PHE A 159 13.26 -6.62 -5.27
N PHE A 160 11.99 -6.90 -5.45
CA PHE A 160 11.41 -7.38 -6.69
C PHE A 160 10.28 -6.44 -7.10
N VAL A 161 10.20 -6.13 -8.38
CA VAL A 161 9.16 -5.27 -8.96
C VAL A 161 8.97 -5.62 -10.43
N ILE A 162 7.76 -5.48 -10.95
CA ILE A 162 7.46 -5.73 -12.37
C ILE A 162 7.33 -4.38 -13.08
N ASP A 163 7.93 -4.28 -14.25
CA ASP A 163 7.81 -3.12 -15.13
C ASP A 163 6.70 -3.30 -16.19
N TYR A 164 6.40 -2.24 -16.94
CA TYR A 164 5.38 -2.24 -18.00
C TYR A 164 5.72 -3.14 -19.21
N LYS A 165 6.93 -3.69 -19.27
CA LYS A 165 7.30 -4.75 -20.23
C LYS A 165 7.02 -6.15 -19.68
N ASN A 166 6.32 -6.25 -18.54
CA ASN A 166 6.08 -7.51 -17.83
C ASN A 166 7.39 -8.23 -17.43
N THR A 167 8.45 -7.47 -17.20
CA THR A 167 9.73 -8.00 -16.78
C THR A 167 9.82 -7.90 -15.27
N LEU A 168 10.02 -9.05 -14.60
CA LEU A 168 10.35 -9.09 -13.18
C LEU A 168 11.79 -8.62 -12.98
N ARG A 169 11.94 -7.50 -12.30
CA ARG A 169 13.24 -6.93 -11.92
C ARG A 169 13.60 -7.33 -10.50
N CYS A 170 14.84 -7.71 -10.32
CA CYS A 170 15.40 -8.04 -9.01
C CYS A 170 16.63 -7.16 -8.77
N TYR A 171 16.61 -6.44 -7.66
CA TYR A 171 17.70 -5.56 -7.26
C TYR A 171 18.18 -5.91 -5.86
N LYS A 172 19.47 -5.70 -5.60
CA LYS A 172 20.03 -5.79 -4.25
C LYS A 172 19.71 -4.49 -3.49
N ILE A 173 19.29 -4.61 -2.24
CA ILE A 173 19.09 -3.48 -1.32
C ILE A 173 20.43 -3.02 -0.79
#